data_735a40a565f76f9b29acdaec49616f8e
#
_entry.id   735a40a565f76f9b29acdaec49616f8e
#
_cell.length_a   1.000
_cell.length_b   1.000
_cell.length_c   1.000
_cell.angle_alpha   90.00
_cell.angle_beta   90.00
_cell.angle_gamma   90.00
#
_symmetry.space_group_name_H-M   'P 1'
#
loop_
_entity.id
_entity.type
_entity.pdbx_description
1 polymer ?
#
loop_
_entity_poly.entity_id
_entity_poly.type
_entity_poly.pdbx_seq_one_letter_code
_entity_poly.pdbx_strand_id
1 'polypeptide(L)'
;MKKTIKNIGQSVKDRLLQVSRHTGVPYMTILVRYIQERLLYRLSQSAYRDNFFLKGGALLYAFNHEEARPTKDIDFLGTKVNSDQEHIKSIFAEIVAVPCEPDGVIFDSSSVMVEDITPERRYTGRRVFVMASLDSVRQLISMDIGFGDVVTPGPQDLEYPLLLEDSPEVRILAYSLETVVAEKFEAMISLSVNNSRMKDFFDVYEILRCGHMNSTVLFEAIKNTFKNRNTSYIENHPLFSTEFYTDVDRVARWNGFLKGIKWPSEISFETIGETIISELSAYWVMISEEQKLTEQS
;
A
#
# COMPACT_ATOMS: atom_id res chain seq x y z
N MET A 1 -41.58 -9.41 1.05
CA MET A 1 -41.07 -9.35 2.45
C MET A 1 -39.62 -9.77 2.44
N LYS A 2 -38.68 -8.86 2.73
CA LYS A 2 -37.26 -9.23 2.92
C LYS A 2 -37.16 -10.14 4.15
N LYS A 3 -36.64 -11.37 3.99
CA LYS A 3 -36.33 -12.26 5.13
C LYS A 3 -35.32 -11.57 6.03
N THR A 4 -35.68 -11.37 7.30
CA THR A 4 -34.76 -10.87 8.30
C THR A 4 -33.63 -11.90 8.48
N ILE A 5 -32.39 -11.54 8.11
CA ILE A 5 -31.24 -12.43 8.25
C ILE A 5 -30.96 -12.59 9.74
N LYS A 6 -31.13 -13.81 10.27
CA LYS A 6 -30.95 -14.10 11.71
C LYS A 6 -29.51 -14.07 12.17
N ASN A 7 -28.56 -14.34 11.28
CA ASN A 7 -27.12 -14.28 11.55
C ASN A 7 -26.41 -13.60 10.39
N ILE A 8 -26.12 -12.31 10.53
CA ILE A 8 -25.50 -11.48 9.50
C ILE A 8 -24.08 -11.98 9.21
N GLY A 9 -23.29 -12.24 10.27
CA GLY A 9 -21.90 -12.69 10.10
C GLY A 9 -21.79 -14.00 9.32
N GLN A 10 -22.69 -14.96 9.59
CA GLN A 10 -22.72 -16.21 8.83
C GLN A 10 -23.10 -15.96 7.36
N SER A 11 -24.09 -15.11 7.10
CA SER A 11 -24.50 -14.75 5.74
C SER A 11 -23.36 -14.09 4.95
N VAL A 12 -22.62 -13.19 5.58
CA VAL A 12 -21.45 -12.56 4.98
C VAL A 12 -20.37 -13.59 4.67
N LYS A 13 -20.05 -14.50 5.60
CA LYS A 13 -19.08 -15.57 5.40
C LYS A 13 -19.45 -16.45 4.19
N ASP A 14 -20.71 -16.84 4.06
CA ASP A 14 -21.19 -17.66 2.95
C ASP A 14 -21.04 -16.93 1.60
N ARG A 15 -21.31 -15.64 1.56
CA ARG A 15 -21.14 -14.79 0.36
C ARG A 15 -19.67 -14.64 0.00
N LEU A 16 -18.79 -14.37 0.97
CA LEU A 16 -17.34 -14.28 0.76
C LEU A 16 -16.76 -15.62 0.26
N LEU A 17 -17.33 -16.76 0.72
CA LEU A 17 -16.95 -18.07 0.19
C LEU A 17 -17.36 -18.24 -1.28
N GLN A 18 -18.50 -17.67 -1.69
CA GLN A 18 -18.91 -17.66 -3.10
C GLN A 18 -17.97 -16.79 -3.95
N VAL A 19 -17.57 -15.60 -3.46
CA VAL A 19 -16.54 -14.76 -4.11
C VAL A 19 -15.25 -15.56 -4.29
N SER A 20 -14.76 -16.22 -3.24
CA SER A 20 -13.56 -17.05 -3.30
C SER A 20 -13.65 -18.16 -4.37
N ARG A 21 -14.80 -18.82 -4.47
CA ARG A 21 -15.02 -19.88 -5.47
C ARG A 21 -15.08 -19.34 -6.90
N HIS A 22 -15.65 -18.16 -7.07
CA HIS A 22 -15.80 -17.53 -8.39
C HIS A 22 -14.45 -17.00 -8.90
N THR A 23 -13.68 -16.34 -8.03
CA THR A 23 -12.40 -15.71 -8.38
C THR A 23 -11.20 -16.65 -8.30
N GLY A 24 -11.33 -17.82 -7.64
CA GLY A 24 -10.20 -18.70 -7.35
C GLY A 24 -9.26 -18.20 -6.25
N VAL A 25 -9.49 -16.99 -5.72
CA VAL A 25 -8.67 -16.42 -4.62
C VAL A 25 -8.96 -17.18 -3.32
N PRO A 26 -7.92 -17.57 -2.54
CA PRO A 26 -8.12 -18.29 -1.28
C PRO A 26 -9.07 -17.57 -0.32
N TYR A 27 -10.00 -18.31 0.29
CA TYR A 27 -11.04 -17.76 1.17
C TYR A 27 -10.48 -16.85 2.27
N MET A 28 -9.38 -17.24 2.92
CA MET A 28 -8.77 -16.39 3.97
C MET A 28 -8.26 -15.06 3.43
N THR A 29 -7.81 -15.01 2.18
CA THR A 29 -7.41 -13.76 1.53
C THR A 29 -8.63 -12.85 1.30
N ILE A 30 -9.73 -13.40 0.79
CA ILE A 30 -11.00 -12.68 0.60
C ILE A 30 -11.53 -12.17 1.95
N LEU A 31 -11.50 -13.01 2.99
CA LEU A 31 -11.98 -12.65 4.32
C LEU A 31 -11.16 -11.49 4.92
N VAL A 32 -9.83 -11.56 4.85
CA VAL A 32 -8.96 -10.48 5.34
C VAL A 32 -9.22 -9.19 4.57
N ARG A 33 -9.32 -9.24 3.24
CA ARG A 33 -9.67 -8.08 2.42
C ARG A 33 -11.00 -7.47 2.81
N TYR A 34 -12.02 -8.29 3.07
CA TYR A 34 -13.32 -7.79 3.53
C TYR A 34 -13.22 -7.06 4.87
N ILE A 35 -12.50 -7.64 5.84
CA ILE A 35 -12.32 -6.99 7.14
C ILE A 35 -11.53 -5.68 6.98
N GLN A 36 -10.50 -5.64 6.12
CA GLN A 36 -9.76 -4.42 5.80
C GLN A 36 -10.66 -3.36 5.15
N GLU A 37 -11.49 -3.75 4.19
CA GLU A 37 -12.48 -2.87 3.55
C GLU A 37 -13.43 -2.26 4.61
N ARG A 38 -13.91 -3.06 5.55
CA ARG A 38 -14.81 -2.59 6.63
C ARG A 38 -14.09 -1.70 7.66
N LEU A 39 -12.78 -1.87 7.84
CA LEU A 39 -11.97 -0.93 8.60
C LEU A 39 -11.84 0.42 7.87
N LEU A 40 -11.55 0.39 6.56
CA LEU A 40 -11.48 1.59 5.72
C LEU A 40 -12.82 2.34 5.71
N TYR A 41 -13.95 1.64 5.71
CA TYR A 41 -15.26 2.25 5.89
C TYR A 41 -15.35 3.03 7.22
N ARG A 42 -14.94 2.43 8.33
CA ARG A 42 -14.96 3.11 9.63
C ARG A 42 -14.05 4.33 9.67
N LEU A 43 -12.88 4.24 9.07
CA LEU A 43 -12.00 5.39 8.89
C LEU A 43 -12.70 6.49 8.07
N SER A 44 -13.36 6.14 6.97
CA SER A 44 -14.04 7.09 6.09
C SER A 44 -15.19 7.84 6.79
N GLN A 45 -15.80 7.25 7.80
CA GLN A 45 -16.90 7.82 8.59
C GLN A 45 -16.42 8.50 9.88
N SER A 46 -15.14 8.41 10.20
CA SER A 46 -14.56 8.99 11.40
C SER A 46 -14.15 10.45 11.23
N ALA A 47 -13.89 11.14 12.33
CA ALA A 47 -13.29 12.47 12.33
C ALA A 47 -11.84 12.47 11.78
N TYR A 48 -11.24 11.31 11.61
CA TYR A 48 -9.85 11.14 11.22
C TYR A 48 -9.65 10.79 9.73
N ARG A 49 -10.70 10.83 8.91
CA ARG A 49 -10.65 10.55 7.47
C ARG A 49 -9.53 11.32 6.76
N ASP A 50 -9.39 12.59 7.09
CA ASP A 50 -8.44 13.51 6.46
C ASP A 50 -7.02 13.46 7.09
N ASN A 51 -6.82 12.55 8.03
CA ASN A 51 -5.53 12.39 8.71
C ASN A 51 -4.75 11.15 8.24
N PHE A 52 -5.38 10.20 7.57
CA PHE A 52 -4.73 8.95 7.15
C PHE A 52 -4.97 8.71 5.66
N PHE A 53 -3.88 8.77 4.87
CA PHE A 53 -3.94 8.55 3.43
C PHE A 53 -3.51 7.12 3.11
N LEU A 54 -4.39 6.38 2.44
CA LEU A 54 -4.11 5.00 2.04
C LEU A 54 -2.94 4.94 1.06
N LYS A 55 -2.02 4.01 1.29
CA LYS A 55 -0.90 3.70 0.41
C LYS A 55 -0.63 2.19 0.34
N GLY A 56 0.46 1.77 -0.27
CA GLY A 56 0.92 0.39 -0.25
C GLY A 56 0.02 -0.60 -1.00
N GLY A 57 0.04 -1.86 -0.53
CA GLY A 57 -0.61 -2.96 -1.25
C GLY A 57 -2.14 -2.88 -1.28
N ALA A 58 -2.77 -2.34 -0.23
CA ALA A 58 -4.23 -2.16 -0.20
C ALA A 58 -4.69 -1.09 -1.19
N LEU A 59 -3.89 -0.03 -1.41
CA LEU A 59 -4.14 0.95 -2.47
C LEU A 59 -4.00 0.31 -3.85
N LEU A 60 -2.95 -0.47 -4.10
CA LEU A 60 -2.74 -1.12 -5.39
C LEU A 60 -3.87 -2.11 -5.72
N TYR A 61 -4.45 -2.75 -4.70
CA TYR A 61 -5.65 -3.56 -4.91
C TYR A 61 -6.84 -2.72 -5.42
N ALA A 62 -6.99 -1.48 -4.96
CA ALA A 62 -8.07 -0.62 -5.43
C ALA A 62 -7.94 -0.24 -6.93
N PHE A 63 -6.73 -0.23 -7.47
CA PHE A 63 -6.49 0.03 -8.91
C PHE A 63 -6.53 -1.23 -9.78
N ASN A 64 -5.94 -2.33 -9.30
CA ASN A 64 -5.72 -3.54 -10.11
C ASN A 64 -6.64 -4.70 -9.73
N HIS A 65 -7.52 -4.53 -8.73
CA HIS A 65 -8.46 -5.53 -8.26
C HIS A 65 -7.82 -6.92 -8.03
N GLU A 66 -8.29 -7.94 -8.73
CA GLU A 66 -7.83 -9.32 -8.58
C GLU A 66 -6.41 -9.56 -9.08
N GLU A 67 -5.90 -8.69 -9.96
CA GLU A 67 -4.54 -8.74 -10.48
C GLU A 67 -3.50 -8.16 -9.49
N ALA A 68 -3.95 -7.49 -8.42
CA ALA A 68 -3.04 -7.01 -7.39
C ALA A 68 -2.47 -8.16 -6.56
N ARG A 69 -1.15 -8.06 -6.26
CA ARG A 69 -0.54 -9.04 -5.34
C ARG A 69 -1.22 -9.05 -3.98
N PRO A 70 -1.29 -10.21 -3.30
CA PRO A 70 -1.83 -10.28 -1.95
C PRO A 70 -1.09 -9.36 -0.97
N THR A 71 -1.84 -8.66 -0.12
CA THR A 71 -1.31 -7.92 1.02
C THR A 71 -2.06 -8.30 2.29
N LYS A 72 -1.37 -8.28 3.42
CA LYS A 72 -1.95 -8.56 4.73
C LYS A 72 -2.11 -7.30 5.58
N ASP A 73 -1.26 -6.31 5.31
CA ASP A 73 -1.22 -5.07 6.06
C ASP A 73 -1.86 -3.95 5.26
N ILE A 74 -2.42 -2.97 5.97
CA ILE A 74 -2.86 -1.71 5.39
C ILE A 74 -1.77 -0.69 5.70
N ASP A 75 -1.33 0.03 4.69
CA ASP A 75 -0.32 1.07 4.84
C ASP A 75 -0.98 2.46 4.77
N PHE A 76 -0.66 3.34 5.72
CA PHE A 76 -1.12 4.72 5.75
C PHE A 76 0.04 5.72 5.84
N LEU A 77 -0.18 6.91 5.31
CA LEU A 77 0.54 8.10 5.73
C LEU A 77 -0.31 8.83 6.76
N GLY A 78 0.22 9.03 7.97
CA GLY A 78 -0.39 9.88 8.99
C GLY A 78 0.00 11.35 8.78
N THR A 79 -0.99 12.25 8.72
CA THR A 79 -0.80 13.68 8.54
C THR A 79 -1.59 14.48 9.57
N LYS A 80 -1.01 15.59 10.05
CA LYS A 80 -1.68 16.48 11.02
C LYS A 80 -2.11 15.78 12.31
N VAL A 81 -1.45 14.69 12.68
CA VAL A 81 -1.65 13.96 13.93
C VAL A 81 -0.33 13.78 14.65
N ASN A 82 -0.37 13.76 15.97
CA ASN A 82 0.80 13.42 16.77
C ASN A 82 1.09 11.91 16.62
N SER A 83 2.35 11.57 16.35
CA SER A 83 2.81 10.19 16.20
C SER A 83 3.07 9.46 17.54
N ASP A 84 2.70 10.04 18.67
CA ASP A 84 2.77 9.41 19.98
C ASP A 84 1.93 8.12 20.03
N GLN A 85 2.45 7.06 20.68
CA GLN A 85 1.80 5.75 20.70
C GLN A 85 0.41 5.78 21.33
N GLU A 86 0.25 6.44 22.49
CA GLU A 86 -1.04 6.48 23.20
C GLU A 86 -2.05 7.33 22.41
N HIS A 87 -1.58 8.40 21.76
CA HIS A 87 -2.45 9.20 20.90
C HIS A 87 -2.94 8.41 19.67
N ILE A 88 -2.04 7.71 18.97
CA ILE A 88 -2.43 6.84 17.84
C ILE A 88 -3.35 5.71 18.28
N LYS A 89 -3.09 5.11 19.45
CA LYS A 89 -3.98 4.10 20.05
C LYS A 89 -5.39 4.62 20.31
N SER A 90 -5.51 5.82 20.88
CA SER A 90 -6.81 6.47 21.11
C SER A 90 -7.55 6.70 19.81
N ILE A 91 -6.88 7.25 18.79
CA ILE A 91 -7.46 7.50 17.46
C ILE A 91 -8.01 6.22 16.85
N PHE A 92 -7.22 5.14 16.82
CA PHE A 92 -7.66 3.89 16.23
C PHE A 92 -8.75 3.19 17.05
N ALA A 93 -8.75 3.32 18.38
CA ALA A 93 -9.85 2.86 19.21
C ALA A 93 -11.18 3.58 18.87
N GLU A 94 -11.14 4.88 18.59
CA GLU A 94 -12.29 5.66 18.14
C GLU A 94 -12.72 5.28 16.72
N ILE A 95 -11.76 5.13 15.76
CA ILE A 95 -12.07 4.71 14.40
C ILE A 95 -12.80 3.37 14.37
N VAL A 96 -12.29 2.35 15.08
CA VAL A 96 -12.88 1.00 15.05
C VAL A 96 -14.19 0.91 15.80
N ALA A 97 -14.49 1.87 16.67
CA ALA A 97 -15.76 2.00 17.39
C ALA A 97 -16.85 2.71 16.56
N VAL A 98 -16.52 3.29 15.40
CA VAL A 98 -17.52 3.94 14.53
C VAL A 98 -18.58 2.92 14.14
N PRO A 99 -19.88 3.21 14.36
CA PRO A 99 -20.96 2.33 13.97
C PRO A 99 -20.98 2.08 12.46
N CYS A 100 -21.19 0.87 12.06
CA CYS A 100 -21.41 0.50 10.68
C CYS A 100 -22.77 -0.17 10.55
N GLU A 101 -23.43 0.00 9.40
CA GLU A 101 -24.55 -0.86 9.03
C GLU A 101 -24.12 -2.32 9.20
N PRO A 102 -25.05 -3.25 9.45
CA PRO A 102 -24.71 -4.60 9.86
C PRO A 102 -23.91 -5.36 8.77
N ASP A 103 -22.61 -5.11 8.76
CA ASP A 103 -21.61 -5.76 7.91
C ASP A 103 -21.08 -7.08 8.49
N GLY A 104 -21.53 -7.42 9.70
CA GLY A 104 -21.14 -8.63 10.42
C GLY A 104 -19.75 -8.56 11.07
N VAL A 105 -18.97 -7.50 10.85
CA VAL A 105 -17.63 -7.33 11.44
C VAL A 105 -17.69 -6.57 12.75
N ILE A 106 -17.12 -7.14 13.78
CA ILE A 106 -16.94 -6.50 15.10
C ILE A 106 -15.46 -6.31 15.34
N PHE A 107 -15.04 -5.05 15.52
CA PHE A 107 -13.69 -4.73 15.98
C PHE A 107 -13.71 -4.56 17.50
N ASP A 108 -12.74 -5.17 18.17
CA ASP A 108 -12.56 -5.02 19.61
C ASP A 108 -11.65 -3.80 19.87
N SER A 109 -12.25 -2.65 20.18
CA SER A 109 -11.52 -1.40 20.43
C SER A 109 -10.57 -1.51 21.62
N SER A 110 -10.85 -2.41 22.60
CA SER A 110 -9.97 -2.65 23.74
C SER A 110 -8.71 -3.43 23.37
N SER A 111 -8.71 -4.11 22.23
CA SER A 111 -7.57 -4.87 21.70
C SER A 111 -6.58 -4.02 20.90
N VAL A 112 -6.84 -2.73 20.72
CA VAL A 112 -5.93 -1.85 19.96
C VAL A 112 -4.58 -1.76 20.67
N MET A 113 -3.54 -2.17 19.95
CA MET A 113 -2.15 -2.08 20.38
C MET A 113 -1.34 -1.29 19.35
N VAL A 114 -0.35 -0.54 19.81
CA VAL A 114 0.55 0.25 18.96
C VAL A 114 1.97 -0.09 19.31
N GLU A 115 2.79 -0.33 18.30
CA GLU A 115 4.21 -0.60 18.41
C GLU A 115 5.00 0.32 17.49
N ASP A 116 6.27 0.55 17.83
CA ASP A 116 7.19 1.24 16.94
C ASP A 116 7.56 0.33 15.78
N ILE A 117 7.43 0.82 14.57
CA ILE A 117 8.12 0.20 13.45
C ILE A 117 9.58 0.62 13.59
N THR A 118 10.45 -0.34 13.94
CA THR A 118 11.90 -0.10 13.96
C THR A 118 12.35 0.08 12.51
N PRO A 119 12.71 1.28 12.09
CA PRO A 119 13.04 1.49 10.69
C PRO A 119 14.46 1.00 10.45
N GLU A 120 14.64 0.28 9.37
CA GLU A 120 15.93 0.29 8.67
C GLU A 120 16.23 1.72 8.12
N ARG A 121 15.38 2.70 8.40
CA ARG A 121 15.42 4.09 7.90
C ARG A 121 14.96 5.14 8.92
N ARG A 122 15.35 6.40 8.67
CA ARG A 122 15.21 7.65 9.44
C ARG A 122 13.82 8.05 9.93
N TYR A 123 12.72 7.35 9.59
CA TYR A 123 11.37 7.75 9.95
C TYR A 123 10.77 6.77 10.95
N THR A 124 10.34 7.28 12.10
CA THR A 124 9.59 6.52 13.09
C THR A 124 8.16 6.28 12.57
N GLY A 125 7.85 5.02 12.26
CA GLY A 125 6.48 4.59 11.95
C GLY A 125 5.80 4.00 13.17
N ARG A 126 4.50 3.79 13.09
CA ARG A 126 3.69 3.07 14.08
C ARG A 126 3.02 1.88 13.42
N ARG A 127 3.06 0.73 14.08
CA ARG A 127 2.25 -0.41 13.69
C ARG A 127 1.11 -0.56 14.68
N VAL A 128 -0.10 -0.52 14.15
CA VAL A 128 -1.34 -0.66 14.91
C VAL A 128 -1.91 -2.05 14.66
N PHE A 129 -2.32 -2.73 15.72
CA PHE A 129 -3.03 -3.99 15.66
C PHE A 129 -4.42 -3.84 16.27
N VAL A 130 -5.39 -4.51 15.68
CA VAL A 130 -6.74 -4.63 16.24
C VAL A 130 -7.31 -6.01 15.96
N MET A 131 -7.98 -6.59 16.94
CA MET A 131 -8.72 -7.84 16.76
C MET A 131 -10.07 -7.56 16.11
N ALA A 132 -10.34 -8.22 15.01
CA ALA A 132 -11.64 -8.23 14.34
C ALA A 132 -12.28 -9.61 14.46
N SER A 133 -13.59 -9.66 14.48
CA SER A 133 -14.36 -10.91 14.41
C SER A 133 -15.45 -10.80 13.35
N LEU A 134 -15.66 -11.91 12.63
CA LEU A 134 -16.78 -12.11 11.71
C LEU A 134 -17.40 -13.46 12.03
N ASP A 135 -18.55 -13.45 12.72
CA ASP A 135 -19.16 -14.64 13.29
C ASP A 135 -18.15 -15.43 14.18
N SER A 136 -17.82 -16.66 13.85
CA SER A 136 -16.88 -17.51 14.60
C SER A 136 -15.41 -17.26 14.26
N VAL A 137 -15.09 -16.48 13.22
CA VAL A 137 -13.71 -16.22 12.82
C VAL A 137 -13.17 -15.01 13.55
N ARG A 138 -11.95 -15.14 14.09
CA ARG A 138 -11.18 -14.03 14.67
C ARG A 138 -9.94 -13.77 13.84
N GLN A 139 -9.68 -12.51 13.52
CA GLN A 139 -8.55 -12.09 12.69
C GLN A 139 -7.88 -10.86 13.29
N LEU A 140 -6.58 -10.94 13.51
CA LEU A 140 -5.76 -9.78 13.84
C LEU A 140 -5.49 -8.99 12.55
N ILE A 141 -5.84 -7.71 12.56
CA ILE A 141 -5.56 -6.78 11.46
C ILE A 141 -4.41 -5.88 11.89
N SER A 142 -3.45 -5.70 10.99
CA SER A 142 -2.29 -4.81 11.17
C SER A 142 -2.35 -3.64 10.19
N MET A 143 -1.94 -2.48 10.67
CA MET A 143 -1.87 -1.24 9.91
C MET A 143 -0.51 -0.59 10.18
N ASP A 144 0.21 -0.24 9.13
CA ASP A 144 1.48 0.47 9.22
C ASP A 144 1.27 1.95 8.90
N ILE A 145 1.69 2.83 9.78
CA ILE A 145 1.53 4.27 9.64
C ILE A 145 2.91 4.91 9.54
N GLY A 146 3.23 5.45 8.37
CA GLY A 146 4.38 6.32 8.16
C GLY A 146 4.03 7.78 8.45
N PHE A 147 5.02 8.59 8.76
CA PHE A 147 4.87 10.03 8.98
C PHE A 147 5.96 10.79 8.22
N GLY A 148 5.64 12.02 7.79
CA GLY A 148 6.62 12.93 7.21
C GLY A 148 6.89 12.77 5.72
N ASP A 149 6.26 11.81 5.03
CA ASP A 149 6.32 11.72 3.57
C ASP A 149 5.49 12.83 2.90
N VAL A 150 5.85 13.18 1.67
CA VAL A 150 5.18 14.19 0.85
C VAL A 150 4.34 13.50 -0.21
N VAL A 151 3.11 13.99 -0.40
CA VAL A 151 2.19 13.47 -1.43
C VAL A 151 2.06 14.50 -2.55
N THR A 152 2.30 14.12 -3.78
CA THR A 152 2.25 14.98 -4.96
C THR A 152 1.30 14.40 -6.01
N PRO A 153 0.33 15.16 -6.50
CA PRO A 153 0.04 16.60 -6.28
C PRO A 153 -0.67 16.86 -4.94
N GLY A 154 -1.08 15.85 -4.24
CA GLY A 154 -1.84 15.81 -3.00
C GLY A 154 -2.64 14.52 -2.91
N PRO A 155 -3.31 14.25 -1.77
CA PRO A 155 -4.12 13.06 -1.63
C PRO A 155 -5.32 13.10 -2.59
N GLN A 156 -5.68 11.94 -3.12
CA GLN A 156 -6.81 11.75 -4.01
C GLN A 156 -7.99 11.15 -3.25
N ASP A 157 -9.21 11.59 -3.55
CA ASP A 157 -10.42 10.94 -3.05
C ASP A 157 -10.63 9.64 -3.83
N LEU A 158 -10.53 8.51 -3.14
CA LEU A 158 -10.60 7.17 -3.72
C LEU A 158 -11.89 6.48 -3.29
N GLU A 159 -12.66 6.03 -4.27
CA GLU A 159 -13.73 5.05 -4.06
C GLU A 159 -13.11 3.65 -4.03
N TYR A 160 -13.10 3.05 -2.83
CA TYR A 160 -12.47 1.74 -2.64
C TYR A 160 -13.40 0.62 -3.11
N PRO A 161 -12.92 -0.37 -3.87
CA PRO A 161 -13.75 -1.43 -4.43
C PRO A 161 -14.35 -2.31 -3.33
N LEU A 162 -15.63 -2.63 -3.49
CA LEU A 162 -16.39 -3.46 -2.55
C LEU A 162 -16.37 -4.94 -2.97
N LEU A 163 -16.10 -5.81 -2.01
CA LEU A 163 -16.20 -7.26 -2.21
C LEU A 163 -17.67 -7.75 -2.25
N LEU A 164 -18.55 -7.05 -1.56
CA LEU A 164 -19.98 -7.30 -1.55
C LEU A 164 -20.72 -6.01 -1.95
N GLU A 165 -21.35 -6.01 -3.12
CA GLU A 165 -21.95 -4.83 -3.75
C GLU A 165 -22.98 -4.07 -2.91
N ASP A 166 -23.65 -4.76 -1.97
CA ASP A 166 -24.63 -4.16 -1.06
C ASP A 166 -24.01 -3.60 0.23
N SER A 167 -22.70 -3.64 0.37
CA SER A 167 -21.99 -3.00 1.47
C SER A 167 -21.97 -1.48 1.30
N PRO A 168 -21.93 -0.69 2.39
CA PRO A 168 -21.77 0.76 2.31
C PRO A 168 -20.47 1.15 1.59
N GLU A 169 -20.57 2.17 0.72
CA GLU A 169 -19.43 2.73 -0.02
C GLU A 169 -18.30 3.19 0.91
N VAL A 170 -17.07 3.01 0.42
CA VAL A 170 -15.86 3.42 1.12
C VAL A 170 -15.18 4.52 0.31
N ARG A 171 -15.16 5.76 0.84
CA ARG A 171 -14.46 6.89 0.24
C ARG A 171 -13.38 7.41 1.18
N ILE A 172 -12.13 7.23 0.79
CA ILE A 172 -10.97 7.58 1.61
C ILE A 172 -9.95 8.40 0.82
N LEU A 173 -9.12 9.12 1.54
CA LEU A 173 -7.97 9.78 0.92
C LEU A 173 -6.84 8.77 0.68
N ALA A 174 -6.21 8.85 -0.47
CA ALA A 174 -5.18 7.92 -0.89
C ALA A 174 -4.06 8.63 -1.67
N TYR A 175 -2.93 7.97 -1.82
CA TYR A 175 -1.86 8.40 -2.72
C TYR A 175 -2.30 8.34 -4.18
N SER A 176 -1.71 9.22 -5.00
CA SER A 176 -1.66 9.02 -6.45
C SER A 176 -0.68 7.89 -6.80
N LEU A 177 -0.85 7.27 -7.97
CA LEU A 177 0.10 6.27 -8.47
C LEU A 177 1.50 6.88 -8.66
N GLU A 178 1.58 8.15 -9.05
CA GLU A 178 2.84 8.88 -9.20
C GLU A 178 3.59 8.99 -7.87
N THR A 179 2.90 9.28 -6.76
CA THR A 179 3.51 9.28 -5.43
C THR A 179 3.98 7.87 -5.03
N VAL A 180 3.20 6.83 -5.32
CA VAL A 180 3.61 5.43 -5.06
C VAL A 180 4.90 5.09 -5.81
N VAL A 181 4.97 5.42 -7.11
CA VAL A 181 6.17 5.18 -7.92
C VAL A 181 7.35 5.98 -7.37
N ALA A 182 7.15 7.27 -7.04
CA ALA A 182 8.21 8.12 -6.51
C ALA A 182 8.84 7.59 -5.21
N GLU A 183 8.00 7.15 -4.24
CA GLU A 183 8.49 6.57 -2.98
C GLU A 183 9.25 5.25 -3.20
N LYS A 184 8.75 4.39 -4.08
CA LYS A 184 9.39 3.10 -4.38
C LYS A 184 10.67 3.28 -5.18
N PHE A 185 10.68 4.21 -6.13
CA PHE A 185 11.86 4.56 -6.90
C PHE A 185 12.96 5.13 -6.00
N GLU A 186 12.62 6.08 -5.12
CA GLU A 186 13.57 6.59 -4.13
C GLU A 186 14.11 5.45 -3.25
N ALA A 187 13.24 4.53 -2.82
CA ALA A 187 13.66 3.36 -2.06
C ALA A 187 14.62 2.45 -2.83
N MET A 188 14.43 2.26 -4.14
CA MET A 188 15.35 1.50 -4.99
C MET A 188 16.71 2.19 -5.09
N ILE A 189 16.72 3.50 -5.29
CA ILE A 189 17.96 4.30 -5.34
C ILE A 189 18.70 4.23 -4.01
N SER A 190 18.05 4.60 -2.91
CA SER A 190 18.71 4.73 -1.63
C SER A 190 19.18 3.40 -1.02
N LEU A 191 18.50 2.27 -1.30
CA LEU A 191 18.94 0.93 -0.90
C LEU A 191 19.97 0.34 -1.87
N SER A 192 19.94 0.76 -3.12
CA SER A 192 20.90 0.36 -4.15
C SER A 192 21.12 -1.16 -4.18
N VAL A 193 22.37 -1.61 -4.14
CA VAL A 193 22.74 -3.03 -4.17
C VAL A 193 22.24 -3.84 -2.95
N ASN A 194 21.92 -3.19 -1.85
CA ASN A 194 21.39 -3.84 -0.65
C ASN A 194 19.85 -4.02 -0.68
N ASN A 195 19.22 -3.59 -1.77
CA ASN A 195 17.76 -3.69 -1.88
C ASN A 195 17.30 -5.17 -2.00
N SER A 196 16.57 -5.64 -1.00
CA SER A 196 15.93 -6.95 -0.98
C SER A 196 14.41 -6.89 -1.17
N ARG A 197 13.85 -5.70 -1.40
CA ARG A 197 12.41 -5.43 -1.44
C ARG A 197 11.81 -5.73 -2.83
N MET A 198 11.81 -6.99 -3.23
CA MET A 198 11.31 -7.43 -4.55
C MET A 198 9.87 -6.96 -4.83
N LYS A 199 9.06 -6.79 -3.78
CA LYS A 199 7.72 -6.22 -3.91
C LYS A 199 7.68 -4.82 -4.51
N ASP A 200 8.71 -3.97 -4.25
CA ASP A 200 8.73 -2.62 -4.77
C ASP A 200 9.02 -2.62 -6.28
N PHE A 201 9.93 -3.47 -6.75
CA PHE A 201 10.18 -3.67 -8.18
C PHE A 201 8.94 -4.18 -8.90
N PHE A 202 8.25 -5.15 -8.32
CA PHE A 202 7.01 -5.69 -8.86
C PHE A 202 5.92 -4.62 -8.97
N ASP A 203 5.66 -3.90 -7.88
CA ASP A 203 4.63 -2.88 -7.81
C ASP A 203 4.89 -1.74 -8.82
N VAL A 204 6.14 -1.27 -8.94
CA VAL A 204 6.51 -0.23 -9.92
C VAL A 204 6.33 -0.74 -11.35
N TYR A 205 6.77 -1.94 -11.66
CA TYR A 205 6.57 -2.55 -12.98
C TYR A 205 5.08 -2.61 -13.35
N GLU A 206 4.23 -3.11 -12.46
CA GLU A 206 2.79 -3.20 -12.74
C GLU A 206 2.15 -1.82 -12.95
N ILE A 207 2.54 -0.81 -12.17
CA ILE A 207 2.03 0.55 -12.34
C ILE A 207 2.49 1.15 -13.67
N LEU A 208 3.79 1.02 -14.01
CA LEU A 208 4.36 1.57 -15.26
C LEU A 208 3.72 0.94 -16.48
N ARG A 209 3.46 -0.37 -16.45
CA ARG A 209 2.84 -1.13 -17.54
C ARG A 209 1.40 -0.67 -17.81
N CYS A 210 0.66 -0.24 -16.81
CA CYS A 210 -0.72 0.26 -16.97
C CYS A 210 -0.82 1.59 -17.72
N GLY A 211 0.24 2.39 -17.81
CA GLY A 211 0.35 3.57 -18.69
C GLY A 211 -0.55 4.77 -18.34
N HIS A 212 -1.12 4.82 -17.14
CA HIS A 212 -2.11 5.84 -16.73
C HIS A 212 -1.53 7.00 -15.92
N MET A 213 -0.21 7.18 -15.88
CA MET A 213 0.43 8.24 -15.11
C MET A 213 0.65 9.52 -15.95
N ASN A 214 0.51 10.66 -15.29
CA ASN A 214 0.90 11.94 -15.86
C ASN A 214 2.39 12.16 -15.65
N SER A 215 3.16 12.25 -16.74
CA SER A 215 4.62 12.39 -16.70
C SER A 215 5.11 13.63 -15.93
N THR A 216 4.41 14.75 -16.04
CA THR A 216 4.76 15.98 -15.31
C THR A 216 4.52 15.80 -13.81
N VAL A 217 3.40 15.21 -13.43
CA VAL A 217 3.08 14.92 -12.02
C VAL A 217 4.06 13.90 -11.44
N LEU A 218 4.43 12.86 -12.23
CA LEU A 218 5.41 11.87 -11.81
C LEU A 218 6.78 12.51 -11.54
N PHE A 219 7.23 13.40 -12.43
CA PHE A 219 8.50 14.12 -12.20
C PHE A 219 8.47 14.94 -10.92
N GLU A 220 7.41 15.71 -10.69
CA GLU A 220 7.26 16.51 -9.47
C GLU A 220 7.17 15.62 -8.22
N ALA A 221 6.50 14.47 -8.30
CA ALA A 221 6.43 13.51 -7.20
C ALA A 221 7.82 12.93 -6.87
N ILE A 222 8.60 12.54 -7.89
CA ILE A 222 9.97 12.05 -7.73
C ILE A 222 10.84 13.15 -7.09
N LYS A 223 10.85 14.35 -7.67
CA LYS A 223 11.63 15.49 -7.18
C LYS A 223 11.33 15.81 -5.72
N ASN A 224 10.04 15.91 -5.37
CA ASN A 224 9.61 16.23 -3.99
C ASN A 224 9.97 15.11 -3.01
N THR A 225 9.81 13.85 -3.41
CA THR A 225 10.17 12.69 -2.57
C THR A 225 11.68 12.63 -2.31
N PHE A 226 12.51 12.80 -3.36
CA PHE A 226 13.98 12.78 -3.22
C PHE A 226 14.47 13.94 -2.37
N LYS A 227 13.91 15.14 -2.57
CA LYS A 227 14.22 16.32 -1.73
C LYS A 227 13.81 16.07 -0.28
N ASN A 228 12.60 15.58 -0.01
CA ASN A 228 12.11 15.30 1.34
C ASN A 228 12.96 14.27 2.08
N ARG A 229 13.45 13.26 1.36
CA ARG A 229 14.29 12.18 1.92
C ARG A 229 15.79 12.46 1.86
N ASN A 230 16.20 13.64 1.35
CA ASN A 230 17.59 14.02 1.15
C ASN A 230 18.39 12.98 0.35
N THR A 231 17.78 12.43 -0.70
CA THR A 231 18.43 11.45 -1.57
C THR A 231 19.14 12.17 -2.70
N SER A 232 20.47 12.03 -2.73
CA SER A 232 21.33 12.68 -3.74
C SER A 232 21.45 11.85 -5.00
N TYR A 233 21.64 12.54 -6.12
CA TYR A 233 22.01 11.91 -7.39
C TYR A 233 23.34 11.17 -7.28
N ILE A 234 23.40 10.00 -7.89
CA ILE A 234 24.61 9.19 -8.02
C ILE A 234 24.76 8.85 -9.50
N GLU A 235 25.88 9.28 -10.09
CA GLU A 235 26.22 8.93 -11.48
C GLU A 235 26.44 7.41 -11.60
N ASN A 236 26.00 6.83 -12.71
CA ASN A 236 26.13 5.38 -12.97
C ASN A 236 25.53 4.51 -11.84
N HIS A 237 24.36 4.91 -11.33
CA HIS A 237 23.70 4.16 -10.26
C HIS A 237 23.38 2.72 -10.73
N PRO A 238 23.68 1.66 -9.91
CA PRO A 238 23.52 0.25 -10.31
C PRO A 238 22.09 -0.13 -10.78
N LEU A 239 21.06 0.55 -10.29
CA LEU A 239 19.67 0.34 -10.71
C LEU A 239 19.47 0.47 -12.22
N PHE A 240 20.33 1.21 -12.93
CA PHE A 240 20.23 1.46 -14.36
C PHE A 240 21.23 0.61 -15.18
N SER A 241 21.79 -0.44 -14.57
CA SER A 241 22.67 -1.38 -15.26
C SER A 241 22.00 -2.75 -15.42
N THR A 242 22.28 -3.42 -16.53
CA THR A 242 21.77 -4.78 -16.80
C THR A 242 22.31 -5.79 -15.78
N GLU A 243 23.55 -5.61 -15.32
CA GLU A 243 24.21 -6.46 -14.34
C GLU A 243 23.42 -6.53 -13.03
N PHE A 244 22.75 -5.44 -12.64
CA PHE A 244 21.91 -5.43 -11.43
C PHE A 244 20.75 -6.43 -11.52
N TYR A 245 20.16 -6.60 -12.70
CA TYR A 245 18.99 -7.45 -12.92
C TYR A 245 19.33 -8.88 -13.31
N THR A 246 20.56 -9.12 -13.73
CA THR A 246 21.09 -10.46 -14.08
C THR A 246 21.89 -11.10 -12.94
N ASP A 247 22.09 -10.39 -11.82
CA ASP A 247 22.77 -10.91 -10.62
C ASP A 247 22.05 -12.15 -10.06
N VAL A 248 22.81 -13.22 -9.86
CA VAL A 248 22.27 -14.56 -9.51
C VAL A 248 21.46 -14.53 -8.22
N ASP A 249 21.93 -13.82 -7.21
CA ASP A 249 21.25 -13.76 -5.90
C ASP A 249 19.95 -12.96 -5.98
N ARG A 250 19.91 -11.86 -6.76
CA ARG A 250 18.69 -11.07 -6.97
C ARG A 250 17.67 -11.82 -7.79
N VAL A 251 18.08 -12.51 -8.85
CA VAL A 251 17.21 -13.39 -9.64
C VAL A 251 16.62 -14.49 -8.77
N ALA A 252 17.43 -15.11 -7.91
CA ALA A 252 16.92 -16.12 -6.98
C ALA A 252 15.88 -15.53 -5.99
N ARG A 253 16.12 -14.33 -5.43
CA ARG A 253 15.16 -13.62 -4.56
C ARG A 253 13.89 -13.25 -5.31
N TRP A 254 14.00 -12.78 -6.55
CA TRP A 254 12.86 -12.47 -7.42
C TRP A 254 11.97 -13.70 -7.65
N ASN A 255 12.57 -14.82 -8.04
CA ASN A 255 11.85 -16.07 -8.27
C ASN A 255 11.18 -16.57 -6.97
N GLY A 256 11.88 -16.44 -5.84
CA GLY A 256 11.33 -16.73 -4.50
C GLY A 256 10.13 -15.86 -4.15
N PHE A 257 10.18 -14.56 -4.49
CA PHE A 257 9.08 -13.63 -4.29
C PHE A 257 7.86 -14.01 -5.14
N LEU A 258 8.02 -14.24 -6.46
CA LEU A 258 6.91 -14.64 -7.35
C LEU A 258 6.24 -15.94 -6.86
N LYS A 259 7.05 -16.93 -6.46
CA LYS A 259 6.55 -18.18 -5.87
C LYS A 259 5.78 -17.92 -4.57
N GLY A 260 6.28 -17.00 -3.73
CA GLY A 260 5.65 -16.64 -2.46
C GLY A 260 4.27 -16.00 -2.62
N ILE A 261 4.09 -15.15 -3.63
CA ILE A 261 2.79 -14.53 -3.96
C ILE A 261 1.92 -15.40 -4.89
N LYS A 262 2.43 -16.56 -5.32
CA LYS A 262 1.77 -17.48 -6.28
C LYS A 262 1.39 -16.78 -7.59
N TRP A 263 2.30 -15.96 -8.12
CA TRP A 263 2.05 -15.24 -9.35
C TRP A 263 1.88 -16.20 -10.53
N PRO A 264 0.85 -16.07 -11.38
CA PRO A 264 0.50 -17.09 -12.37
C PRO A 264 1.41 -17.12 -13.60
N SER A 265 2.16 -16.05 -13.84
CA SER A 265 3.02 -15.90 -15.02
C SER A 265 4.51 -15.83 -14.64
N GLU A 266 5.35 -16.35 -15.52
CA GLU A 266 6.80 -16.20 -15.39
C GLU A 266 7.20 -14.84 -15.95
N ILE A 267 7.69 -13.95 -15.09
CA ILE A 267 8.28 -12.67 -15.46
C ILE A 267 9.71 -12.67 -14.96
N SER A 268 10.68 -12.50 -15.85
CA SER A 268 12.09 -12.44 -15.46
C SER A 268 12.41 -11.12 -14.73
N PHE A 269 13.39 -11.15 -13.83
CA PHE A 269 13.85 -9.91 -13.19
C PHE A 269 14.51 -8.96 -14.19
N GLU A 270 15.06 -9.48 -15.27
CA GLU A 270 15.58 -8.73 -16.39
C GLU A 270 14.50 -7.92 -17.11
N THR A 271 13.35 -8.52 -17.41
CA THR A 271 12.18 -7.81 -17.98
C THR A 271 11.70 -6.66 -17.09
N ILE A 272 11.71 -6.87 -15.77
CA ILE A 272 11.41 -5.80 -14.80
C ILE A 272 12.43 -4.67 -14.94
N GLY A 273 13.73 -5.02 -15.05
CA GLY A 273 14.82 -4.06 -15.22
C GLY A 273 14.71 -3.24 -16.49
N GLU A 274 14.43 -3.88 -17.62
CA GLU A 274 14.22 -3.20 -18.90
C GLU A 274 13.14 -2.14 -18.80
N THR A 275 12.00 -2.47 -18.17
CA THR A 275 10.90 -1.52 -17.98
C THR A 275 11.30 -0.36 -17.06
N ILE A 276 11.93 -0.65 -15.91
CA ILE A 276 12.36 0.37 -14.95
C ILE A 276 13.40 1.31 -15.58
N ILE A 277 14.37 0.77 -16.31
CA ILE A 277 15.41 1.55 -16.99
C ILE A 277 14.76 2.44 -18.06
N SER A 278 13.92 1.86 -18.91
CA SER A 278 13.24 2.60 -19.99
C SER A 278 12.40 3.77 -19.46
N GLU A 279 11.61 3.52 -18.41
CA GLU A 279 10.61 4.48 -17.93
C GLU A 279 11.17 5.49 -16.93
N LEU A 280 12.17 5.11 -16.12
CA LEU A 280 12.62 5.96 -15.00
C LEU A 280 14.00 6.60 -15.20
N SER A 281 14.83 6.16 -16.16
CA SER A 281 16.17 6.73 -16.35
C SER A 281 16.15 8.20 -16.73
N ALA A 282 15.18 8.63 -17.55
CA ALA A 282 15.03 10.03 -17.92
C ALA A 282 14.77 10.93 -16.70
N TYR A 283 13.91 10.49 -15.79
CA TYR A 283 13.64 11.23 -14.53
C TYR A 283 14.88 11.29 -13.64
N TRP A 284 15.70 10.23 -13.63
CA TRP A 284 16.94 10.24 -12.85
C TRP A 284 17.94 11.29 -13.37
N VAL A 285 18.04 11.42 -14.69
CA VAL A 285 18.86 12.49 -15.32
C VAL A 285 18.31 13.87 -14.97
N MET A 286 16.98 14.08 -15.03
CA MET A 286 16.35 15.36 -14.68
C MET A 286 16.60 15.73 -13.20
N ILE A 287 16.63 14.77 -12.28
CA ILE A 287 16.99 15.00 -10.87
C ILE A 287 18.45 15.49 -10.75
N SER A 288 19.37 14.95 -11.55
CA SER A 288 20.77 15.45 -11.60
C SER A 288 20.83 16.94 -11.96
N GLU A 289 20.06 17.36 -12.96
CA GLU A 289 20.02 18.75 -13.39
C GLU A 289 19.45 19.68 -12.31
N GLU A 290 18.34 19.29 -11.69
CA GLU A 290 17.72 20.02 -10.58
C GLU A 290 18.65 20.19 -9.37
N GLN A 291 19.37 19.14 -8.99
CA GLN A 291 20.31 19.22 -7.85
C GLN A 291 21.51 20.14 -8.15
N LYS A 292 22.05 20.10 -9.38
CA LYS A 292 23.12 21.01 -9.80
C LYS A 292 22.69 22.48 -9.79
N LEU A 293 21.47 22.79 -10.19
CA LEU A 293 20.91 24.15 -10.15
C LEU A 293 20.74 24.65 -8.70
N THR A 294 20.37 23.77 -7.80
CA THR A 294 20.19 24.11 -6.38
C THR A 294 21.53 24.36 -5.65
N GLU A 295 22.60 23.70 -6.06
CA GLU A 295 23.96 23.91 -5.49
C GLU A 295 24.62 25.22 -5.97
N GLN A 296 24.15 25.81 -7.07
CA GLN A 296 24.68 27.06 -7.66
C GLN A 296 23.93 28.30 -7.17
N SER A 297 22.81 28.15 -6.48
CA SER A 297 21.96 29.23 -5.97
C SER A 297 22.12 29.43 -4.47
#